data_fcf9920d422e098814818cb2354c0bef
#
_entry.id   fcf9920d422e098814818cb2354c0bef
#
_cell.length_a   1.000
_cell.length_b   1.000
_cell.length_c   1.000
_cell.angle_alpha   90.00
_cell.angle_beta   90.00
_cell.angle_gamma   90.00
#
_symmetry.space_group_name_H-M   'P 1'
#
loop_
_entity.id
_entity.type
_entity.pdbx_description
1 polymer ?
#
loop_
_entity_poly.entity_id
_entity_poly.type
_entity_poly.pdbx_seq_one_letter_code
_entity_poly.pdbx_strand_id
1 'polypeptide(L)'
;MIQAMVKSLTAQKLEAMESYKNRVVILGTAHGSNVPGKCSPDKKFREYRFSRDVIKQLKPQLEALGLLVFVDMPGDEVPRPGNTELSLRCRYVNGICSKFGTQNCVYVSIHVNAAGSDGQWHTARGFAVYVARQCSAASKRLAKSFCETAIAMGLRGNRSIPKEHYWQANFYVVKNTACPAVLTENLFQDNHDDVDFLSSPEGKAKIVELHRTCIAKHFGL
;
A
#
# COMPACT_ATOMS: atom_id res chain seq x y z
N MET A 1 -43.38 -3.01 20.19
CA MET A 1 -42.49 -1.92 19.77
C MET A 1 -41.01 -2.25 19.90
N ILE A 2 -40.50 -2.69 21.05
CA ILE A 2 -39.07 -3.04 21.29
C ILE A 2 -38.56 -4.17 20.38
N GLN A 3 -39.37 -5.23 20.16
CA GLN A 3 -38.99 -6.36 19.29
C GLN A 3 -38.87 -5.95 17.80
N ALA A 4 -39.66 -4.99 17.33
CA ALA A 4 -39.54 -4.44 15.97
C ALA A 4 -38.28 -3.58 15.80
N MET A 5 -37.92 -2.79 16.82
CA MET A 5 -36.69 -2.00 16.83
C MET A 5 -35.42 -2.90 16.86
N VAL A 6 -35.44 -3.97 17.66
CA VAL A 6 -34.33 -4.94 17.72
C VAL A 6 -34.17 -5.69 16.40
N LYS A 7 -35.27 -6.07 15.73
CA LYS A 7 -35.24 -6.68 14.39
C LYS A 7 -34.75 -5.71 13.32
N SER A 8 -35.15 -4.45 13.39
CA SER A 8 -34.68 -3.41 12.47
C SER A 8 -33.17 -3.12 12.62
N LEU A 9 -32.69 -3.03 13.87
CA LEU A 9 -31.26 -2.86 14.17
C LEU A 9 -30.40 -4.06 13.72
N THR A 10 -30.92 -5.28 13.84
CA THR A 10 -30.21 -6.49 13.34
C THR A 10 -30.23 -6.56 11.82
N ALA A 11 -31.30 -6.18 11.15
CA ALA A 11 -31.36 -6.12 9.69
C ALA A 11 -30.41 -5.05 9.12
N GLN A 12 -30.42 -3.82 9.66
CA GLN A 12 -29.49 -2.76 9.28
C GLN A 12 -28.02 -3.13 9.53
N LYS A 13 -27.75 -3.84 10.65
CA LYS A 13 -26.40 -4.32 10.95
C LYS A 13 -25.97 -5.45 10.02
N LEU A 14 -26.89 -6.31 9.60
CA LEU A 14 -26.67 -7.36 8.60
C LEU A 14 -26.44 -6.75 7.20
N GLU A 15 -27.25 -5.78 6.77
CA GLU A 15 -27.06 -5.06 5.50
C GLU A 15 -25.73 -4.28 5.48
N ALA A 16 -25.39 -3.61 6.58
CA ALA A 16 -24.07 -2.98 6.72
C ALA A 16 -22.94 -4.02 6.63
N MET A 17 -23.05 -5.15 7.33
CA MET A 17 -22.07 -6.24 7.24
C MET A 17 -21.99 -6.87 5.84
N GLU A 18 -23.10 -6.99 5.10
CA GLU A 18 -23.10 -7.44 3.71
C GLU A 18 -22.50 -6.41 2.74
N SER A 19 -22.74 -5.12 2.99
CA SER A 19 -22.11 -4.04 2.25
C SER A 19 -20.58 -4.00 2.46
N TYR A 20 -20.09 -4.39 3.64
CA TYR A 20 -18.65 -4.51 3.94
C TYR A 20 -18.02 -5.77 3.30
N LYS A 21 -18.77 -6.86 3.11
CA LYS A 21 -18.27 -8.09 2.44
C LYS A 21 -17.77 -7.85 1.00
N ASN A 22 -18.13 -6.73 0.39
CA ASN A 22 -17.72 -6.36 -0.97
C ASN A 22 -16.63 -5.27 -1.01
N ARG A 23 -15.92 -4.99 0.09
CA ARG A 23 -14.82 -4.01 0.11
C ARG A 23 -13.51 -4.75 0.30
N VAL A 24 -12.74 -4.82 -0.77
CA VAL A 24 -11.58 -5.69 -0.88
C VAL A 24 -10.31 -4.86 -1.00
N VAL A 25 -9.36 -5.10 -0.11
CA VAL A 25 -8.01 -4.53 -0.15
C VAL A 25 -7.04 -5.63 -0.54
N ILE A 26 -6.23 -5.39 -1.55
CA ILE A 26 -5.10 -6.25 -1.88
C ILE A 26 -3.83 -5.46 -1.54
N LEU A 27 -3.05 -5.96 -0.59
CA LEU A 27 -1.78 -5.38 -0.17
C LEU A 27 -0.65 -6.04 -0.96
N GLY A 28 0.11 -5.22 -1.67
CA GLY A 28 1.27 -5.66 -2.44
C GLY A 28 2.54 -5.55 -1.60
N THR A 29 3.27 -6.65 -1.46
CA THR A 29 4.58 -6.66 -0.81
C THR A 29 5.67 -6.19 -1.77
N ALA A 30 6.67 -5.44 -1.25
CA ALA A 30 7.86 -5.13 -2.03
C ALA A 30 8.74 -6.36 -2.19
N HIS A 31 9.20 -6.63 -3.41
CA HIS A 31 10.27 -7.57 -3.72
C HIS A 31 10.25 -8.91 -2.93
N GLY A 32 11.38 -9.57 -2.85
CA GLY A 32 11.66 -10.74 -2.03
C GLY A 32 13.10 -10.73 -1.51
N SER A 33 13.42 -11.62 -0.57
CA SER A 33 14.77 -11.79 -0.02
C SER A 33 15.79 -12.15 -1.09
N ASN A 34 15.33 -12.81 -2.13
CA ASN A 34 16.09 -13.25 -3.30
C ASN A 34 16.20 -12.21 -4.42
N VAL A 35 15.71 -10.97 -4.21
CA VAL A 35 15.89 -9.85 -5.16
C VAL A 35 17.07 -8.99 -4.69
N PRO A 36 18.17 -8.89 -5.46
CA PRO A 36 19.35 -8.15 -5.06
C PRO A 36 19.12 -6.63 -5.03
N GLY A 37 19.91 -5.90 -4.24
CA GLY A 37 19.99 -4.44 -4.26
C GLY A 37 18.80 -3.69 -3.66
N LYS A 38 17.87 -4.39 -3.00
CA LYS A 38 16.70 -3.79 -2.36
C LYS A 38 16.93 -3.62 -0.85
N CYS A 39 17.91 -2.77 -0.53
CA CYS A 39 18.37 -2.57 0.85
C CYS A 39 19.14 -1.25 0.99
N SER A 40 19.36 -0.83 2.26
CA SER A 40 20.27 0.26 2.58
C SER A 40 21.73 -0.05 2.12
N PRO A 41 22.58 0.96 1.93
CA PRO A 41 23.98 0.78 1.56
C PRO A 41 24.75 -0.16 2.50
N ASP A 42 24.49 -0.10 3.81
CA ASP A 42 25.08 -0.99 4.84
C ASP A 42 24.41 -2.37 4.92
N LYS A 43 23.38 -2.63 4.11
CA LYS A 43 22.59 -3.86 3.99
C LYS A 43 21.82 -4.27 5.25
N LYS A 44 21.74 -3.43 6.28
CA LYS A 44 21.00 -3.73 7.52
C LYS A 44 19.49 -3.56 7.34
N PHE A 45 19.05 -2.53 6.62
CA PHE A 45 17.66 -2.35 6.25
C PHE A 45 17.36 -3.11 4.95
N ARG A 46 16.29 -3.91 4.93
CA ARG A 46 15.84 -4.69 3.77
C ARG A 46 14.41 -4.33 3.44
N GLU A 47 14.18 -3.78 2.26
CA GLU A 47 12.87 -3.31 1.80
C GLU A 47 11.80 -4.40 1.88
N TYR A 48 12.10 -5.63 1.43
CA TYR A 48 11.15 -6.73 1.47
C TYR A 48 10.67 -7.06 2.89
N ARG A 49 11.57 -7.01 3.87
CA ARG A 49 11.25 -7.28 5.29
C ARG A 49 10.38 -6.17 5.86
N PHE A 50 10.77 -4.91 5.64
CA PHE A 50 9.99 -3.76 6.07
C PHE A 50 8.56 -3.79 5.53
N SER A 51 8.39 -4.03 4.22
CA SER A 51 7.07 -4.10 3.58
C SER A 51 6.18 -5.17 4.23
N ARG A 52 6.72 -6.35 4.50
CA ARG A 52 5.98 -7.45 5.15
C ARG A 52 5.67 -7.15 6.62
N ASP A 53 6.58 -6.53 7.35
CA ASP A 53 6.36 -6.08 8.73
C ASP A 53 5.21 -5.07 8.82
N VAL A 54 5.16 -4.10 7.90
CA VAL A 54 4.06 -3.13 7.81
C VAL A 54 2.75 -3.85 7.48
N ILE A 55 2.73 -4.72 6.48
CA ILE A 55 1.53 -5.46 6.06
C ILE A 55 1.01 -6.36 7.19
N LYS A 56 1.90 -7.03 7.93
CA LYS A 56 1.54 -7.87 9.09
C LYS A 56 0.80 -7.09 10.17
N GLN A 57 1.17 -5.82 10.39
CA GLN A 57 0.52 -4.96 11.37
C GLN A 57 -0.76 -4.30 10.81
N LEU A 58 -0.75 -3.94 9.52
CA LEU A 58 -1.85 -3.24 8.85
C LEU A 58 -3.05 -4.15 8.61
N LYS A 59 -2.81 -5.38 8.15
CA LYS A 59 -3.86 -6.32 7.76
C LYS A 59 -4.93 -6.52 8.83
N PRO A 60 -4.62 -6.90 10.09
CA PRO A 60 -5.64 -7.08 11.12
C PRO A 60 -6.41 -5.78 11.46
N GLN A 61 -5.79 -4.61 11.32
CA GLN A 61 -6.46 -3.34 11.56
C GLN A 61 -7.48 -3.01 10.47
N LEU A 62 -7.21 -3.36 9.21
CA LEU A 62 -8.16 -3.22 8.11
C LEU A 62 -9.30 -4.25 8.21
N GLU A 63 -8.98 -5.48 8.61
CA GLU A 63 -9.99 -6.53 8.84
C GLU A 63 -10.94 -6.15 9.99
N ALA A 64 -10.44 -5.48 11.03
CA ALA A 64 -11.26 -4.95 12.13
C ALA A 64 -12.24 -3.85 11.67
N LEU A 65 -11.96 -3.18 10.54
CA LEU A 65 -12.89 -2.25 9.88
C LEU A 65 -13.91 -2.95 8.97
N GLY A 66 -13.92 -4.28 8.91
CA GLY A 66 -14.82 -5.08 8.08
C GLY A 66 -14.36 -5.25 6.63
N LEU A 67 -13.12 -4.89 6.30
CA LEU A 67 -12.56 -5.06 4.96
C LEU A 67 -12.08 -6.50 4.74
N LEU A 68 -12.22 -7.03 3.52
CA LEU A 68 -11.57 -8.26 3.09
C LEU A 68 -10.15 -7.95 2.64
N VAL A 69 -9.14 -8.51 3.30
CA VAL A 69 -7.74 -8.17 3.04
C VAL A 69 -6.96 -9.36 2.51
N PHE A 70 -6.40 -9.21 1.32
CA PHE A 70 -5.53 -10.17 0.66
C PHE A 70 -4.10 -9.63 0.56
N VAL A 71 -3.12 -10.52 0.46
CA VAL A 71 -1.69 -10.17 0.28
C VAL A 71 -1.17 -10.91 -0.95
N ASP A 72 -0.50 -10.20 -1.87
CA ASP A 72 -0.11 -10.78 -3.16
C ASP A 72 1.05 -11.80 -3.08
N MET A 73 2.09 -11.50 -2.31
CA MET A 73 3.27 -12.35 -2.12
C MET A 73 3.68 -12.36 -0.64
N PRO A 74 2.99 -13.15 0.21
CA PRO A 74 3.23 -13.11 1.66
C PRO A 74 4.55 -13.74 2.10
N GLY A 75 5.12 -14.67 1.31
CA GLY A 75 6.40 -15.33 1.60
C GLY A 75 7.59 -14.40 1.41
N ASP A 76 8.71 -14.69 2.07
CA ASP A 76 9.93 -13.88 1.98
C ASP A 76 10.59 -13.94 0.60
N GLU A 77 10.57 -15.09 -0.04
CA GLU A 77 11.07 -15.27 -1.40
C GLU A 77 9.96 -15.05 -2.43
N VAL A 78 10.35 -14.52 -3.58
CA VAL A 78 9.45 -14.38 -4.73
C VAL A 78 9.81 -15.40 -5.81
N PRO A 79 8.82 -15.99 -6.51
CA PRO A 79 9.09 -16.94 -7.57
C PRO A 79 9.67 -16.21 -8.78
N ARG A 80 10.90 -16.60 -9.19
CA ARG A 80 11.57 -16.06 -10.38
C ARG A 80 11.55 -14.52 -10.43
N PRO A 81 12.47 -13.85 -9.69
CA PRO A 81 12.54 -12.37 -9.67
C PRO A 81 12.53 -11.73 -11.07
N GLY A 82 11.92 -10.55 -11.17
CA GLY A 82 11.78 -9.78 -12.41
C GLY A 82 10.38 -9.84 -13.02
N ASN A 83 10.28 -9.79 -14.34
CA ASN A 83 8.98 -9.67 -15.04
C ASN A 83 8.01 -10.83 -14.75
N THR A 84 8.52 -12.04 -14.50
CA THR A 84 7.67 -13.21 -14.16
C THR A 84 6.99 -13.01 -12.81
N GLU A 85 7.72 -12.56 -11.79
CA GLU A 85 7.19 -12.24 -10.47
C GLU A 85 6.11 -11.17 -10.56
N LEU A 86 6.40 -10.06 -11.26
CA LEU A 86 5.45 -8.95 -11.42
C LEU A 86 4.17 -9.39 -12.14
N SER A 87 4.30 -10.25 -13.16
CA SER A 87 3.15 -10.84 -13.87
C SER A 87 2.30 -11.74 -12.93
N LEU A 88 2.94 -12.51 -12.06
CA LEU A 88 2.24 -13.36 -11.08
C LEU A 88 1.44 -12.50 -10.09
N ARG A 89 2.02 -11.41 -9.59
CA ARG A 89 1.33 -10.43 -8.73
C ARG A 89 0.07 -9.90 -9.40
N CYS A 90 0.20 -9.41 -10.63
CA CYS A 90 -0.95 -8.88 -11.38
C CYS A 90 -2.01 -9.94 -11.63
N ARG A 91 -1.65 -11.18 -11.97
CA ARG A 91 -2.62 -12.27 -12.13
C ARG A 91 -3.37 -12.58 -10.84
N TYR A 92 -2.68 -12.60 -9.71
CA TYR A 92 -3.31 -12.80 -8.41
C TYR A 92 -4.31 -11.68 -8.10
N VAL A 93 -3.89 -10.41 -8.24
CA VAL A 93 -4.75 -9.24 -8.01
C VAL A 93 -5.97 -9.27 -8.94
N ASN A 94 -5.76 -9.51 -10.23
CA ASN A 94 -6.84 -9.53 -11.22
C ASN A 94 -7.80 -10.72 -11.01
N GLY A 95 -7.32 -11.85 -10.51
CA GLY A 95 -8.16 -12.98 -10.10
C GLY A 95 -9.09 -12.62 -8.93
N ILE A 96 -8.62 -11.87 -7.96
CA ILE A 96 -9.44 -11.33 -6.86
C ILE A 96 -10.45 -10.33 -7.43
N CYS A 97 -10.02 -9.41 -8.30
CA CYS A 97 -10.92 -8.46 -8.95
C CYS A 97 -12.04 -9.13 -9.75
N SER A 98 -11.75 -10.23 -10.46
CA SER A 98 -12.76 -11.01 -11.17
C SER A 98 -13.77 -11.65 -10.23
N LYS A 99 -13.34 -12.08 -9.04
CA LYS A 99 -14.20 -12.73 -8.06
C LYS A 99 -15.11 -11.75 -7.32
N PHE A 100 -14.60 -10.56 -6.96
CA PHE A 100 -15.30 -9.61 -6.09
C PHE A 100 -15.83 -8.37 -6.81
N GLY A 101 -15.50 -8.20 -8.08
CA GLY A 101 -15.79 -7.00 -8.86
C GLY A 101 -14.69 -5.94 -8.72
N THR A 102 -14.22 -5.43 -9.85
CA THR A 102 -13.12 -4.46 -9.93
C THR A 102 -13.40 -3.18 -9.13
N GLN A 103 -14.65 -2.73 -9.12
CA GLN A 103 -15.10 -1.52 -8.40
C GLN A 103 -15.08 -1.68 -6.88
N ASN A 104 -15.08 -2.91 -6.38
CA ASN A 104 -15.05 -3.24 -4.95
C ASN A 104 -13.62 -3.45 -4.42
N CYS A 105 -12.63 -3.46 -5.31
CA CYS A 105 -11.25 -3.78 -4.99
C CYS A 105 -10.35 -2.53 -5.04
N VAL A 106 -9.31 -2.53 -4.23
CA VAL A 106 -8.19 -1.59 -4.32
C VAL A 106 -6.87 -2.33 -4.13
N TYR A 107 -5.84 -1.97 -4.89
CA TYR A 107 -4.49 -2.50 -4.75
C TYR A 107 -3.55 -1.44 -4.23
N VAL A 108 -2.83 -1.73 -3.15
CA VAL A 108 -1.82 -0.84 -2.53
C VAL A 108 -0.51 -1.60 -2.41
N SER A 109 0.46 -1.26 -3.25
CA SER A 109 1.81 -1.85 -3.24
C SER A 109 2.71 -1.02 -2.34
N ILE A 110 3.31 -1.65 -1.31
CA ILE A 110 4.03 -0.96 -0.22
C ILE A 110 5.53 -1.15 -0.40
N HIS A 111 6.22 -0.08 -0.80
CA HIS A 111 7.63 -0.04 -1.13
C HIS A 111 8.41 0.98 -0.30
N VAL A 112 9.74 0.98 -0.43
CA VAL A 112 10.65 1.99 0.07
C VAL A 112 11.56 2.44 -1.07
N ASN A 113 11.64 3.76 -1.29
CA ASN A 113 12.34 4.37 -2.41
C ASN A 113 13.86 4.23 -2.30
N ALA A 114 14.54 4.48 -3.42
CA ALA A 114 15.98 4.69 -3.49
C ALA A 114 16.29 5.87 -4.40
N ALA A 115 17.24 6.71 -4.01
CA ALA A 115 17.69 7.84 -4.81
C ALA A 115 18.71 7.41 -5.86
N GLY A 116 19.49 6.37 -5.57
CA GLY A 116 20.54 5.85 -6.43
C GLY A 116 20.57 4.33 -6.55
N SER A 117 21.48 3.82 -7.36
CA SER A 117 21.80 2.40 -7.51
C SER A 117 23.28 2.10 -7.33
N ASP A 118 24.04 3.08 -6.80
CA ASP A 118 25.49 3.06 -6.62
C ASP A 118 25.94 2.48 -5.27
N GLY A 119 24.96 2.09 -4.41
CA GLY A 119 25.22 1.55 -3.07
C GLY A 119 25.71 2.62 -2.08
N GLN A 120 25.50 3.89 -2.35
CA GLN A 120 25.88 5.01 -1.48
C GLN A 120 24.68 5.58 -0.74
N TRP A 121 24.94 6.31 0.35
CA TRP A 121 23.95 7.11 1.06
C TRP A 121 23.68 8.41 0.31
N HIS A 122 22.39 8.79 0.26
CA HIS A 122 21.89 9.96 -0.45
C HIS A 122 21.11 10.90 0.46
N THR A 123 20.91 12.15 -0.01
CA THR A 123 20.20 13.18 0.75
C THR A 123 18.70 13.25 0.43
N ALA A 124 18.24 12.61 -0.65
CA ALA A 124 16.81 12.56 -0.97
C ALA A 124 16.05 11.80 0.10
N ARG A 125 14.91 12.34 0.54
CA ARG A 125 14.10 11.77 1.62
C ARG A 125 12.61 12.09 1.47
N GLY A 126 11.77 11.34 2.17
CA GLY A 126 10.34 11.59 2.29
C GLY A 126 9.46 10.67 1.46
N PHE A 127 8.17 10.75 1.72
CA PHE A 127 7.13 9.91 1.12
C PHE A 127 6.86 10.30 -0.34
N ALA A 128 6.56 9.29 -1.16
CA ALA A 128 6.00 9.48 -2.49
C ALA A 128 4.95 8.39 -2.78
N VAL A 129 3.99 8.72 -3.65
CA VAL A 129 2.98 7.77 -4.12
C VAL A 129 2.85 7.87 -5.63
N TYR A 130 2.78 6.71 -6.27
CA TYR A 130 2.76 6.58 -7.72
C TYR A 130 1.47 5.94 -8.21
N VAL A 131 1.00 6.46 -9.35
CA VAL A 131 -0.04 5.84 -10.16
C VAL A 131 0.47 5.60 -11.59
N ALA A 132 -0.17 4.71 -12.33
CA ALA A 132 0.12 4.56 -13.76
C ALA A 132 -0.25 5.85 -14.52
N ARG A 133 0.44 6.14 -15.63
CA ARG A 133 0.13 7.31 -16.48
C ARG A 133 -1.31 7.29 -16.98
N GLN A 134 -1.80 6.10 -17.33
CA GLN A 134 -3.20 5.87 -17.64
C GLN A 134 -3.83 5.09 -16.49
N CYS A 135 -4.47 5.78 -15.57
CA CYS A 135 -5.11 5.19 -14.40
C CYS A 135 -6.50 5.78 -14.15
N SER A 136 -7.30 5.09 -13.36
CA SER A 136 -8.65 5.52 -13.00
C SER A 136 -8.65 6.80 -12.14
N ALA A 137 -9.76 7.53 -12.17
CA ALA A 137 -9.97 8.65 -11.26
C ALA A 137 -9.91 8.20 -9.77
N ALA A 138 -10.30 6.97 -9.48
CA ALA A 138 -10.22 6.41 -8.13
C ALA A 138 -8.76 6.22 -7.68
N SER A 139 -7.86 5.73 -8.56
CA SER A 139 -6.42 5.67 -8.28
C SER A 139 -5.83 7.04 -7.97
N LYS A 140 -6.20 8.06 -8.76
CA LYS A 140 -5.74 9.45 -8.56
C LYS A 140 -6.21 10.01 -7.22
N ARG A 141 -7.49 9.83 -6.85
CA ARG A 141 -8.03 10.26 -5.55
C ARG A 141 -7.33 9.57 -4.38
N LEU A 142 -7.12 8.25 -4.49
CA LEU A 142 -6.42 7.48 -3.45
C LEU A 142 -4.97 7.97 -3.30
N ALA A 143 -4.23 8.13 -4.40
CA ALA A 143 -2.86 8.63 -4.36
C ALA A 143 -2.76 10.04 -3.78
N LYS A 144 -3.66 10.95 -4.18
CA LYS A 144 -3.76 12.29 -3.59
C LYS A 144 -3.98 12.23 -2.08
N SER A 145 -4.91 11.39 -1.62
CA SER A 145 -5.18 11.18 -0.19
C SER A 145 -3.92 10.70 0.56
N PHE A 146 -3.17 9.75 0.01
CA PHE A 146 -1.91 9.28 0.59
C PHE A 146 -0.88 10.41 0.72
N CYS A 147 -0.66 11.19 -0.34
CA CYS A 147 0.31 12.28 -0.32
C CYS A 147 -0.06 13.36 0.71
N GLU A 148 -1.32 13.81 0.71
CA GLU A 148 -1.80 14.84 1.63
C GLU A 148 -1.72 14.37 3.09
N THR A 149 -2.12 13.12 3.37
CA THR A 149 -2.02 12.54 4.71
C THR A 149 -0.56 12.38 5.15
N ALA A 150 0.32 11.92 4.27
CA ALA A 150 1.76 11.82 4.57
C ALA A 150 2.37 13.20 4.90
N ILE A 151 2.00 14.25 4.17
CA ILE A 151 2.42 15.64 4.47
C ILE A 151 1.94 16.05 5.87
N ALA A 152 0.67 15.84 6.17
CA ALA A 152 0.07 16.17 7.46
C ALA A 152 0.72 15.39 8.63
N MET A 153 1.20 14.18 8.36
CA MET A 153 1.93 13.35 9.33
C MET A 153 3.44 13.67 9.42
N GLY A 154 3.93 14.70 8.70
CA GLY A 154 5.35 15.10 8.73
C GLY A 154 6.28 14.23 7.88
N LEU A 155 5.75 13.42 6.95
CA LEU A 155 6.52 12.53 6.08
C LEU A 155 6.90 13.16 4.73
N ARG A 156 6.76 14.49 4.58
CA ARG A 156 6.96 15.20 3.31
C ARG A 156 8.38 15.04 2.74
N GLY A 157 9.41 15.11 3.60
CA GLY A 157 10.81 15.11 3.17
C GLY A 157 11.23 16.39 2.41
N ASN A 158 12.27 16.27 1.57
CA ASN A 158 12.91 17.40 0.88
C ASN A 158 12.69 17.46 -0.64
N ARG A 159 11.90 16.53 -1.19
CA ARG A 159 11.59 16.52 -2.64
C ARG A 159 10.46 17.47 -2.98
N SER A 160 10.48 18.01 -4.21
CA SER A 160 9.34 18.75 -4.76
C SER A 160 8.14 17.82 -4.95
N ILE A 161 6.98 18.25 -4.47
CA ILE A 161 5.74 17.49 -4.62
C ILE A 161 5.02 17.99 -5.88
N PRO A 162 4.58 17.09 -6.78
CA PRO A 162 3.78 17.47 -7.94
C PRO A 162 2.49 18.20 -7.53
N LYS A 163 2.00 19.09 -8.40
CA LYS A 163 0.77 19.85 -8.19
C LYS A 163 -0.45 18.93 -7.93
N GLU A 164 -0.46 17.77 -8.54
CA GLU A 164 -1.50 16.74 -8.40
C GLU A 164 -1.44 15.98 -7.07
N HIS A 165 -0.35 16.16 -6.29
CA HIS A 165 -0.06 15.43 -5.05
C HIS A 165 0.16 13.92 -5.26
N TYR A 166 0.66 13.52 -6.43
CA TYR A 166 1.14 12.16 -6.72
C TYR A 166 2.08 12.18 -7.94
N TRP A 167 2.88 11.14 -8.07
CA TRP A 167 3.77 10.94 -9.22
C TRP A 167 3.14 9.93 -10.20
N GLN A 168 3.54 10.02 -11.46
CA GLN A 168 3.09 9.13 -12.52
C GLN A 168 4.26 8.32 -13.07
N ALA A 169 4.18 6.99 -12.92
CA ALA A 169 5.15 6.06 -13.50
C ALA A 169 4.44 4.75 -13.87
N ASN A 170 4.83 4.18 -15.02
CA ASN A 170 4.26 2.91 -15.47
C ASN A 170 4.93 1.72 -14.76
N PHE A 171 4.98 1.73 -13.42
CA PHE A 171 5.37 0.53 -12.68
C PHE A 171 4.44 -0.62 -13.05
N TYR A 172 5.02 -1.79 -13.25
CA TYR A 172 4.32 -2.93 -13.83
C TYR A 172 3.02 -3.27 -13.08
N VAL A 173 3.09 -3.32 -11.74
CA VAL A 173 1.95 -3.74 -10.90
C VAL A 173 0.80 -2.74 -10.90
N VAL A 174 1.05 -1.42 -10.90
CA VAL A 174 -0.03 -0.43 -10.96
C VAL A 174 -0.56 -0.19 -12.37
N LYS A 175 0.21 -0.58 -13.41
CA LYS A 175 -0.21 -0.48 -14.80
C LYS A 175 -1.09 -1.65 -15.23
N ASN A 176 -0.83 -2.86 -14.70
CA ASN A 176 -1.43 -4.10 -15.21
C ASN A 176 -2.46 -4.72 -14.25
N THR A 177 -2.89 -3.98 -13.22
CA THR A 177 -3.99 -4.37 -12.34
C THR A 177 -5.30 -3.73 -12.76
N ALA A 178 -6.40 -4.47 -12.62
CA ALA A 178 -7.71 -4.06 -13.12
C ALA A 178 -8.43 -3.07 -12.19
N CYS A 179 -8.15 -3.11 -10.89
CA CYS A 179 -8.76 -2.21 -9.90
C CYS A 179 -7.98 -0.90 -9.73
N PRO A 180 -8.54 0.10 -9.02
CA PRO A 180 -7.77 1.24 -8.55
C PRO A 180 -6.49 0.79 -7.84
N ALA A 181 -5.34 1.34 -8.26
CA ALA A 181 -4.03 0.90 -7.79
C ALA A 181 -3.09 2.06 -7.52
N VAL A 182 -2.32 1.95 -6.43
CA VAL A 182 -1.24 2.86 -6.07
C VAL A 182 0.00 2.07 -5.63
N LEU A 183 1.17 2.66 -5.81
CA LEU A 183 2.42 2.20 -5.22
C LEU A 183 2.94 3.29 -4.30
N THR A 184 3.10 2.97 -3.03
CA THR A 184 3.65 3.89 -2.03
C THR A 184 5.13 3.63 -1.86
N GLU A 185 5.92 4.70 -1.91
CA GLU A 185 7.34 4.73 -1.58
C GLU A 185 7.49 5.39 -0.22
N ASN A 186 7.65 4.56 0.78
CA ASN A 186 7.66 4.96 2.19
C ASN A 186 9.07 5.38 2.59
N LEU A 187 9.43 6.62 2.26
CA LEU A 187 10.75 7.21 2.50
C LEU A 187 11.84 6.52 1.65
N PHE A 188 13.12 6.68 2.03
CA PHE A 188 14.25 6.23 1.22
C PHE A 188 15.15 5.26 1.98
N GLN A 189 15.42 4.08 1.36
CA GLN A 189 16.30 3.05 1.94
C GLN A 189 17.80 3.41 1.90
N ASP A 190 18.16 4.45 1.17
CA ASP A 190 19.52 4.99 1.02
C ASP A 190 19.67 6.40 1.62
N ASN A 191 18.78 6.76 2.58
CA ASN A 191 18.91 7.94 3.41
C ASN A 191 18.98 7.54 4.89
N HIS A 192 19.98 8.04 5.63
CA HIS A 192 20.21 7.67 7.03
C HIS A 192 19.00 7.95 7.91
N ASP A 193 18.49 9.19 7.91
CA ASP A 193 17.37 9.59 8.76
C ASP A 193 16.11 8.78 8.48
N ASP A 194 15.84 8.52 7.19
CA ASP A 194 14.69 7.75 6.74
C ASP A 194 14.81 6.27 7.16
N VAL A 195 16.00 5.66 7.03
CA VAL A 195 16.24 4.27 7.46
C VAL A 195 16.14 4.13 8.98
N ASP A 196 16.71 5.06 9.75
CA ASP A 196 16.62 5.05 11.21
C ASP A 196 15.17 5.14 11.67
N PHE A 197 14.40 6.06 11.07
CA PHE A 197 12.98 6.20 11.34
C PHE A 197 12.18 4.93 10.97
N LEU A 198 12.35 4.39 9.75
CA LEU A 198 11.63 3.18 9.29
C LEU A 198 12.00 1.93 10.10
N SER A 199 13.21 1.88 10.66
CA SER A 199 13.67 0.78 11.51
C SER A 199 13.07 0.83 12.90
N SER A 200 12.64 2.01 13.36
CA SER A 200 12.05 2.20 14.69
C SER A 200 10.61 1.65 14.76
N PRO A 201 10.16 1.23 15.97
CA PRO A 201 8.75 0.85 16.18
C PRO A 201 7.78 2.01 15.87
N GLU A 202 8.15 3.24 16.25
CA GLU A 202 7.36 4.44 16.00
C GLU A 202 7.20 4.74 14.52
N GLY A 203 8.30 4.68 13.76
CA GLY A 203 8.27 4.90 12.31
C GLY A 203 7.41 3.86 11.59
N LYS A 204 7.54 2.58 11.94
CA LYS A 204 6.69 1.51 11.40
C LYS A 204 5.21 1.76 11.72
N ALA A 205 4.89 2.08 12.99
CA ALA A 205 3.52 2.38 13.40
C ALA A 205 2.92 3.57 12.63
N LYS A 206 3.72 4.61 12.38
CA LYS A 206 3.29 5.79 11.60
C LYS A 206 2.99 5.43 10.14
N ILE A 207 3.79 4.57 9.50
CA ILE A 207 3.52 4.08 8.15
C ILE A 207 2.27 3.19 8.11
N VAL A 208 2.07 2.32 9.11
CA VAL A 208 0.85 1.53 9.24
C VAL A 208 -0.38 2.43 9.34
N GLU A 209 -0.34 3.45 10.21
CA GLU A 209 -1.44 4.40 10.40
C GLU A 209 -1.75 5.22 9.13
N LEU A 210 -0.72 5.67 8.40
CA LEU A 210 -0.89 6.31 7.10
C LEU A 210 -1.71 5.44 6.15
N HIS A 211 -1.33 4.17 6.00
CA HIS A 211 -2.01 3.24 5.10
C HIS A 211 -3.42 2.93 5.57
N ARG A 212 -3.61 2.66 6.87
CA ARG A 212 -4.92 2.41 7.47
C ARG A 212 -5.88 3.57 7.19
N THR A 213 -5.45 4.79 7.49
CA THR A 213 -6.25 6.02 7.32
C THR A 213 -6.66 6.23 5.86
N CYS A 214 -5.70 6.12 4.91
CA CYS A 214 -5.98 6.37 3.50
C CYS A 214 -6.86 5.28 2.88
N ILE A 215 -6.67 4.01 3.25
CA ILE A 215 -7.48 2.90 2.78
C ILE A 215 -8.90 2.98 3.36
N ALA A 216 -9.05 3.25 4.65
CA ALA A 216 -10.35 3.44 5.30
C ALA A 216 -11.13 4.58 4.61
N LYS A 217 -10.49 5.74 4.43
CA LYS A 217 -11.08 6.90 3.72
C LYS A 217 -11.49 6.58 2.29
N HIS A 218 -10.74 5.74 1.57
CA HIS A 218 -11.09 5.30 0.22
C HIS A 218 -12.44 4.58 0.18
N PHE A 219 -12.76 3.81 1.20
CA PHE A 219 -14.02 3.09 1.35
C PHE A 219 -15.10 3.85 2.13
N GLY A 220 -14.85 5.10 2.55
CA GLY A 220 -15.79 5.91 3.32
C GLY A 220 -16.00 5.43 4.76
N LEU A 221 -14.91 4.93 5.37
CA LEU A 221 -14.85 4.45 6.76
C LEU A 221 -14.14 5.45 7.65
#